data_8cd0f0cdd15f2110c536583999f3790f
#
_entry.id   8cd0f0cdd15f2110c536583999f3790f
#
_cell.length_a   1.000
_cell.length_b   1.000
_cell.length_c   1.000
_cell.angle_alpha   90.00
_cell.angle_beta   90.00
_cell.angle_gamma   90.00
#
_symmetry.space_group_name_H-M   'P 1'
#
loop_
_entity.id
_entity.type
_entity.pdbx_description
1 polymer ?
#
loop_
_entity_poly.entity_id
_entity_poly.type
_entity_poly.pdbx_seq_one_letter_code
_entity_poly.pdbx_strand_id
1 'polypeptide(L)'
;AQESRGLGDVYKRQPADVAEKILRFARAAQAVATMRGKSYLSMGSVSMGIAGSIVNPDFFQEYLGMRNESIDLTEIIRRMAEGIYDKEEYAKAMAWTEKYCKKNEGNDFNIPEKTKTRAQKDEDWEFIVKMTIIMRDLMQGNPKLKELGFKEEALGHNAIAAGFQGQRQWTDFYPNGDFSEALLNTSFDWNGIREAFVVATENDACNGVAMLFGHLLTNRAQIFSDVRTYWSPEAVKRVTGKELTGMAANGIIHLINSGATTLDGTGQQTNANGEPAMKPCWEITEGEVEKCLEATTWYPANRDYFRGGGFSSNFLSKGGMPVTMMRLNLIKGLGPVLQIAEGWTVEIDPEIHKLLDERTDRTWPTTWFVPRLCDKPAFKDVYSVMNNWGANHGAISYGHIGQDVITLASMLRIPVCMHNVEEDQIFRPAAWNAFGMDKEGADYRACTTY
;
A
#
# COMPACT_ATOMS: atom_id res chain seq x y z
N ALA A 1 26.97 42.00 13.61
CA ALA A 1 27.49 41.19 14.75
C ALA A 1 26.43 40.96 15.85
N GLN A 2 25.53 41.91 16.08
CA GLN A 2 24.47 41.81 17.09
C GLN A 2 23.29 40.91 16.60
N GLU A 3 22.95 40.97 15.33
CA GLU A 3 21.95 40.11 14.70
C GLU A 3 22.42 38.65 14.62
N SER A 4 23.70 38.41 14.41
CA SER A 4 24.29 37.06 14.40
C SER A 4 24.26 36.39 15.79
N ARG A 5 24.33 37.16 16.90
CA ARG A 5 24.20 36.59 18.26
C ARG A 5 22.76 36.20 18.60
N GLY A 6 21.78 36.95 18.12
CA GLY A 6 20.37 36.62 18.27
C GLY A 6 19.96 35.32 17.55
N LEU A 7 20.45 35.10 16.36
CA LEU A 7 20.21 33.86 15.61
C LEU A 7 20.80 32.63 16.30
N GLY A 8 21.98 32.73 16.88
CA GLY A 8 22.60 31.60 17.59
C GLY A 8 21.84 31.14 18.83
N ASP A 9 21.14 32.03 19.51
CA ASP A 9 20.30 31.69 20.69
C ASP A 9 18.93 31.14 20.26
N VAL A 10 18.41 31.61 19.14
CA VAL A 10 17.17 31.06 18.51
C VAL A 10 17.35 29.60 18.11
N TYR A 11 18.47 29.25 17.51
CA TYR A 11 18.77 27.86 17.13
C TYR A 11 18.98 26.91 18.31
N LYS A 12 19.37 27.42 19.47
CA LYS A 12 19.54 26.60 20.69
C LYS A 12 18.27 26.35 21.47
N ARG A 13 17.20 27.07 21.16
CA ARG A 13 15.90 27.02 21.86
C ARG A 13 14.74 27.06 20.86
N GLN A 14 14.84 26.35 19.77
CA GLN A 14 13.71 26.22 18.82
C GLN A 14 12.54 25.58 19.55
N PRO A 15 11.35 26.17 19.55
CA PRO A 15 10.15 25.51 20.02
C PRO A 15 9.99 24.15 19.31
N ALA A 16 9.47 23.15 20.03
CA ALA A 16 9.34 21.79 19.52
C ALA A 16 8.52 21.74 18.22
N ASP A 17 7.51 22.58 18.09
CA ASP A 17 6.68 22.71 16.90
C ASP A 17 7.46 23.20 15.65
N VAL A 18 8.42 24.10 15.84
CA VAL A 18 9.29 24.59 14.75
C VAL A 18 10.24 23.48 14.31
N ALA A 19 10.83 22.75 15.24
CA ALA A 19 11.70 21.62 14.93
C ALA A 19 10.92 20.53 14.15
N GLU A 20 9.70 20.23 14.56
CA GLU A 20 8.84 19.28 13.85
C GLU A 20 8.52 19.73 12.42
N LYS A 21 8.17 21.00 12.22
CA LYS A 21 7.93 21.57 10.89
C LYS A 21 9.16 21.48 9.99
N ILE A 22 10.36 21.75 10.52
CA ILE A 22 11.62 21.59 9.79
C ILE A 22 11.85 20.13 9.39
N LEU A 23 11.64 19.18 10.31
CA LEU A 23 11.79 17.76 10.04
C LEU A 23 10.81 17.27 8.98
N ARG A 24 9.56 17.72 9.04
CA ARG A 24 8.54 17.42 8.03
C ARG A 24 8.97 17.90 6.64
N PHE A 25 9.42 19.14 6.55
CA PHE A 25 9.93 19.70 5.30
C PHE A 25 11.13 18.90 4.79
N ALA A 26 12.08 18.54 5.66
CA ALA A 26 13.25 17.75 5.30
C ALA A 26 12.88 16.34 4.80
N ARG A 27 11.93 15.66 5.45
CA ARG A 27 11.41 14.33 5.00
C ARG A 27 10.77 14.43 3.62
N ALA A 28 9.92 15.42 3.39
CA ALA A 28 9.30 15.64 2.10
C ALA A 28 10.35 15.93 1.00
N ALA A 29 11.35 16.77 1.29
CA ALA A 29 12.44 17.05 0.37
C ALA A 29 13.29 15.80 0.08
N GLN A 30 13.55 14.96 1.08
CA GLN A 30 14.23 13.69 0.92
C GLN A 30 13.42 12.74 0.02
N ALA A 31 12.10 12.65 0.22
CA ALA A 31 11.23 11.85 -0.63
C ALA A 31 11.29 12.28 -2.10
N VAL A 32 11.22 13.60 -2.36
CA VAL A 32 11.39 14.15 -3.73
C VAL A 32 12.76 13.78 -4.31
N ALA A 33 13.82 13.93 -3.53
CA ALA A 33 15.18 13.60 -3.99
C ALA A 33 15.34 12.10 -4.28
N THR A 34 14.74 11.23 -3.45
CA THR A 34 14.81 9.77 -3.61
C THR A 34 14.10 9.30 -4.88
N MET A 35 12.98 9.91 -5.25
CA MET A 35 12.26 9.57 -6.48
C MET A 35 13.04 9.90 -7.76
N ARG A 36 13.83 10.96 -7.76
CA ARG A 36 14.52 11.44 -8.97
C ARG A 36 15.47 10.39 -9.55
N GLY A 37 15.29 10.09 -10.84
CA GLY A 37 16.10 9.14 -11.59
C GLY A 37 15.79 7.67 -11.29
N LYS A 38 14.79 7.40 -10.45
CA LYS A 38 14.26 6.06 -10.19
C LYS A 38 13.17 5.69 -11.19
N SER A 39 12.69 4.46 -11.11
CA SER A 39 11.61 3.98 -11.97
C SER A 39 10.39 3.50 -11.16
N TYR A 40 9.23 3.61 -11.78
CA TYR A 40 8.08 2.77 -11.50
C TYR A 40 8.06 1.66 -12.54
N LEU A 41 8.03 0.41 -12.13
CA LEU A 41 8.04 -0.74 -13.04
C LEU A 41 6.63 -1.30 -13.20
N SER A 42 6.05 -1.13 -14.36
CA SER A 42 4.80 -1.79 -14.75
C SER A 42 5.09 -3.21 -15.25
N MET A 43 4.66 -4.22 -14.50
CA MET A 43 4.71 -5.62 -14.90
C MET A 43 3.38 -5.99 -15.56
N GLY A 44 3.37 -5.96 -16.90
CA GLY A 44 2.17 -6.06 -17.71
C GLY A 44 1.45 -4.73 -17.90
N SER A 45 0.15 -4.81 -18.14
CA SER A 45 -0.74 -3.65 -18.33
C SER A 45 -1.62 -3.42 -17.10
N VAL A 46 -2.69 -2.65 -17.23
CA VAL A 46 -3.70 -2.46 -16.21
C VAL A 46 -4.66 -3.65 -16.20
N SER A 47 -4.97 -4.17 -15.02
CA SER A 47 -5.91 -5.26 -14.85
C SER A 47 -7.33 -4.85 -15.27
N MET A 48 -8.02 -5.75 -15.94
CA MET A 48 -9.45 -5.62 -16.31
C MET A 48 -9.84 -4.28 -16.95
N GLY A 49 -8.89 -3.49 -17.48
CA GLY A 49 -9.17 -2.20 -18.10
C GLY A 49 -9.61 -1.10 -17.10
N ILE A 50 -9.15 -1.14 -15.87
CA ILE A 50 -9.47 -0.14 -14.84
C ILE A 50 -8.88 1.22 -15.26
N ALA A 51 -9.71 2.04 -15.91
CA ALA A 51 -9.26 3.29 -16.53
C ALA A 51 -8.68 4.31 -15.52
N GLY A 52 -9.18 4.33 -14.28
CA GLY A 52 -8.68 5.20 -13.21
C GLY A 52 -7.26 4.88 -12.73
N SER A 53 -6.73 3.73 -13.14
CA SER A 53 -5.37 3.29 -12.80
C SER A 53 -4.35 3.57 -13.89
N ILE A 54 -4.81 3.96 -15.08
CA ILE A 54 -3.94 4.26 -16.23
C ILE A 54 -3.23 5.58 -16.00
N VAL A 55 -1.93 5.56 -16.01
CA VAL A 55 -1.07 6.74 -15.83
C VAL A 55 -0.35 7.04 -17.14
N ASN A 56 -0.42 8.30 -17.58
CA ASN A 56 0.45 8.78 -18.64
C ASN A 56 1.91 8.76 -18.14
N PRO A 57 2.86 8.16 -18.86
CA PRO A 57 4.29 8.17 -18.51
C PRO A 57 4.86 9.57 -18.23
N ASP A 58 4.36 10.59 -18.91
CA ASP A 58 4.77 11.99 -18.71
C ASP A 58 4.55 12.45 -17.25
N PHE A 59 3.49 11.97 -16.58
CA PHE A 59 3.25 12.27 -15.17
C PHE A 59 4.43 11.88 -14.28
N PHE A 60 4.99 10.69 -14.47
CA PHE A 60 6.13 10.23 -13.68
C PHE A 60 7.34 11.13 -13.86
N GLN A 61 7.61 11.55 -15.09
CA GLN A 61 8.76 12.38 -15.39
C GLN A 61 8.56 13.83 -14.95
N GLU A 62 7.43 14.43 -15.24
CA GLU A 62 7.17 15.85 -14.99
C GLU A 62 6.99 16.18 -13.52
N TYR A 63 6.27 15.31 -12.78
CA TYR A 63 5.94 15.57 -11.37
C TYR A 63 6.90 14.88 -10.40
N LEU A 64 7.30 13.65 -10.69
CA LEU A 64 8.09 12.84 -9.76
C LEU A 64 9.57 12.76 -10.11
N GLY A 65 9.95 13.14 -11.34
CA GLY A 65 11.31 12.95 -11.84
C GLY A 65 11.69 11.48 -12.00
N MET A 66 10.68 10.60 -12.10
CA MET A 66 10.81 9.15 -12.27
C MET A 66 10.58 8.75 -13.72
N ARG A 67 10.99 7.52 -14.06
CA ARG A 67 10.62 6.88 -15.31
C ARG A 67 9.49 5.87 -15.06
N ASN A 68 8.61 5.72 -16.02
CA ASN A 68 7.70 4.56 -16.08
C ASN A 68 8.31 3.56 -17.08
N GLU A 69 8.78 2.44 -16.57
CA GLU A 69 9.28 1.32 -17.37
C GLU A 69 8.25 0.21 -17.37
N SER A 70 8.18 -0.55 -18.45
CA SER A 70 7.23 -1.67 -18.59
C SER A 70 7.93 -2.92 -19.08
N ILE A 71 7.52 -4.05 -18.54
CA ILE A 71 7.90 -5.37 -19.04
C ILE A 71 6.66 -6.15 -19.46
N ASP A 72 6.79 -7.00 -20.45
CA ASP A 72 5.80 -8.01 -20.77
C ASP A 72 5.85 -9.13 -19.72
N LEU A 73 4.69 -9.65 -19.32
CA LEU A 73 4.60 -10.72 -18.32
C LEU A 73 5.25 -12.03 -18.78
N THR A 74 5.45 -12.21 -20.09
CA THR A 74 6.20 -13.35 -20.64
C THR A 74 7.64 -13.38 -20.15
N GLU A 75 8.22 -12.25 -19.74
CA GLU A 75 9.55 -12.20 -19.14
C GLU A 75 9.63 -12.97 -17.82
N ILE A 76 8.59 -12.90 -16.99
CA ILE A 76 8.50 -13.69 -15.76
C ILE A 76 8.48 -15.18 -16.10
N ILE A 77 7.68 -15.57 -17.07
CA ILE A 77 7.58 -16.97 -17.53
C ILE A 77 8.90 -17.46 -18.13
N ARG A 78 9.56 -16.64 -18.97
CA ARG A 78 10.87 -16.95 -19.52
C ARG A 78 11.90 -17.20 -18.42
N ARG A 79 11.98 -16.30 -17.44
CA ARG A 79 12.92 -16.46 -16.31
C ARG A 79 12.66 -17.74 -15.52
N MET A 80 11.39 -18.09 -15.30
CA MET A 80 11.04 -19.36 -14.65
C MET A 80 11.48 -20.55 -15.48
N ALA A 81 11.16 -20.57 -16.77
CA ALA A 81 11.44 -21.69 -17.68
C ALA A 81 12.94 -21.92 -17.91
N GLU A 82 13.70 -20.85 -18.05
CA GLU A 82 15.15 -20.90 -18.25
C GLU A 82 15.93 -20.98 -16.91
N GLY A 83 15.23 -20.88 -15.78
CA GLY A 83 15.84 -20.96 -14.44
C GLY A 83 16.68 -19.76 -14.07
N ILE A 84 16.29 -18.56 -14.55
CA ILE A 84 16.97 -17.28 -14.30
C ILE A 84 16.48 -16.71 -12.97
N TYR A 85 16.92 -17.31 -11.88
CA TYR A 85 16.72 -16.89 -10.49
C TYR A 85 17.74 -17.61 -9.60
N ASP A 86 18.03 -17.05 -8.44
CA ASP A 86 18.93 -17.65 -7.47
C ASP A 86 18.30 -18.93 -6.88
N LYS A 87 18.93 -20.08 -7.16
CA LYS A 87 18.47 -21.41 -6.72
C LYS A 87 18.65 -21.63 -5.21
N GLU A 88 19.69 -21.05 -4.62
CA GLU A 88 19.97 -21.15 -3.19
C GLU A 88 18.91 -20.34 -2.41
N GLU A 89 18.64 -19.12 -2.87
CA GLU A 89 17.57 -18.32 -2.31
C GLU A 89 16.20 -18.98 -2.48
N TYR A 90 15.92 -19.54 -3.65
CA TYR A 90 14.68 -20.28 -3.88
C TYR A 90 14.49 -21.43 -2.89
N ALA A 91 15.53 -22.23 -2.65
CA ALA A 91 15.48 -23.32 -1.67
C ALA A 91 15.19 -22.80 -0.25
N LYS A 92 15.83 -21.69 0.14
CA LYS A 92 15.59 -21.00 1.42
C LYS A 92 14.15 -20.48 1.52
N ALA A 93 13.65 -19.85 0.45
CA ALA A 93 12.29 -19.32 0.38
C ALA A 93 11.24 -20.44 0.49
N MET A 94 11.45 -21.57 -0.18
CA MET A 94 10.55 -22.73 -0.09
C MET A 94 10.54 -23.33 1.32
N ALA A 95 11.69 -23.46 1.98
CA ALA A 95 11.75 -23.94 3.36
C ALA A 95 11.03 -23.02 4.34
N TRP A 96 11.16 -21.69 4.14
CA TRP A 96 10.44 -20.69 4.91
C TRP A 96 8.92 -20.76 4.65
N THR A 97 8.52 -20.88 3.38
CA THR A 97 7.11 -21.04 2.98
C THR A 97 6.48 -22.28 3.58
N GLU A 98 7.21 -23.41 3.60
CA GLU A 98 6.76 -24.64 4.26
C GLU A 98 6.50 -24.43 5.76
N LYS A 99 7.42 -23.74 6.43
CA LYS A 99 7.35 -23.51 7.87
C LYS A 99 6.22 -22.56 8.29
N TYR A 100 5.99 -21.48 7.53
CA TYR A 100 5.13 -20.38 7.96
C TYR A 100 3.84 -20.26 7.15
N CYS A 101 3.87 -20.51 5.83
CA CYS A 101 2.70 -20.32 4.99
C CYS A 101 1.89 -21.61 4.86
N LYS A 102 2.49 -22.71 4.46
CA LYS A 102 1.79 -23.99 4.29
C LYS A 102 1.26 -24.55 5.61
N LYS A 103 1.94 -24.30 6.73
CA LYS A 103 1.45 -24.65 8.06
C LYS A 103 0.16 -23.90 8.42
N ASN A 104 -0.03 -22.71 7.88
CA ASN A 104 -1.18 -21.85 8.10
C ASN A 104 -2.12 -21.81 6.87
N GLU A 105 -2.14 -22.87 6.06
CA GLU A 105 -3.13 -23.01 4.99
C GLU A 105 -4.54 -23.10 5.57
N GLY A 106 -5.44 -22.29 5.03
CA GLY A 106 -6.87 -22.34 5.35
C GLY A 106 -7.63 -23.38 4.53
N ASN A 107 -8.91 -23.49 4.81
CA ASN A 107 -9.80 -24.36 4.05
C ASN A 107 -9.89 -23.93 2.58
N ASP A 108 -9.99 -24.91 1.69
CA ASP A 108 -10.30 -24.67 0.29
C ASP A 108 -11.81 -24.45 0.14
N PHE A 109 -12.22 -23.23 -0.24
CA PHE A 109 -13.62 -22.88 -0.43
C PHE A 109 -14.11 -23.09 -1.87
N ASN A 110 -13.26 -23.59 -2.74
CA ASN A 110 -13.66 -23.95 -4.09
C ASN A 110 -14.63 -25.14 -4.08
N ILE A 111 -15.53 -25.18 -5.05
CA ILE A 111 -16.38 -26.35 -5.28
C ILE A 111 -15.50 -27.55 -5.69
N PRO A 112 -15.94 -28.79 -5.45
CA PRO A 112 -15.10 -29.99 -5.70
C PRO A 112 -14.47 -30.05 -7.08
N GLU A 113 -15.20 -29.64 -8.13
CA GLU A 113 -14.75 -29.66 -9.52
C GLU A 113 -13.61 -28.65 -9.81
N LYS A 114 -13.47 -27.65 -8.96
CA LYS A 114 -12.43 -26.60 -9.07
C LYS A 114 -11.33 -26.75 -8.03
N THR A 115 -11.50 -27.63 -7.05
CA THR A 115 -10.50 -27.87 -6.00
C THR A 115 -9.25 -28.52 -6.62
N LYS A 116 -8.07 -27.92 -6.38
CA LYS A 116 -6.79 -28.49 -6.79
C LYS A 116 -6.37 -29.63 -5.86
N THR A 117 -5.73 -30.65 -6.41
CA THR A 117 -5.07 -31.69 -5.61
C THR A 117 -3.91 -31.11 -4.80
N ARG A 118 -3.42 -31.85 -3.78
CA ARG A 118 -2.25 -31.41 -3.01
C ARG A 118 -1.05 -31.15 -3.91
N ALA A 119 -0.77 -32.05 -4.84
CA ALA A 119 0.34 -31.88 -5.80
C ALA A 119 0.21 -30.58 -6.61
N GLN A 120 -0.97 -30.29 -7.13
CA GLN A 120 -1.22 -29.05 -7.88
C GLN A 120 -1.10 -27.79 -6.99
N LYS A 121 -1.46 -27.87 -5.71
CA LYS A 121 -1.25 -26.78 -4.75
C LYS A 121 0.25 -26.59 -4.43
N ASP A 122 1.01 -27.68 -4.37
CA ASP A 122 2.46 -27.61 -4.20
C ASP A 122 3.15 -26.99 -5.43
N GLU A 123 2.68 -27.30 -6.64
CA GLU A 123 3.12 -26.63 -7.87
C GLU A 123 2.81 -25.13 -7.86
N ASP A 124 1.64 -24.73 -7.34
CA ASP A 124 1.29 -23.31 -7.15
C ASP A 124 2.27 -22.63 -6.19
N TRP A 125 2.59 -23.25 -5.04
CA TRP A 125 3.58 -22.72 -4.10
C TRP A 125 4.96 -22.53 -4.74
N GLU A 126 5.45 -23.52 -5.48
CA GLU A 126 6.69 -23.39 -6.22
C GLU A 126 6.68 -22.24 -7.20
N PHE A 127 5.57 -22.09 -7.93
CA PHE A 127 5.41 -21.06 -8.95
C PHE A 127 5.44 -19.67 -8.31
N ILE A 128 4.61 -19.41 -7.28
CA ILE A 128 4.48 -18.08 -6.68
C ILE A 128 5.74 -17.66 -5.90
N VAL A 129 6.48 -18.60 -5.33
CA VAL A 129 7.79 -18.31 -4.70
C VAL A 129 8.83 -17.89 -5.75
N LYS A 130 8.93 -18.63 -6.87
CA LYS A 130 9.78 -18.24 -8.02
C LYS A 130 9.41 -16.88 -8.55
N MET A 131 8.12 -16.62 -8.71
CA MET A 131 7.57 -15.35 -9.17
C MET A 131 7.98 -14.19 -8.25
N THR A 132 7.89 -14.36 -6.94
CA THR A 132 8.27 -13.33 -5.96
C THR A 132 9.74 -12.93 -6.09
N ILE A 133 10.64 -13.91 -6.19
CA ILE A 133 12.08 -13.66 -6.39
C ILE A 133 12.32 -12.92 -7.70
N ILE A 134 11.70 -13.39 -8.78
CA ILE A 134 11.85 -12.79 -10.13
C ILE A 134 11.32 -11.35 -10.15
N MET A 135 10.14 -11.09 -9.56
CA MET A 135 9.57 -9.74 -9.49
C MET A 135 10.49 -8.78 -8.74
N ARG A 136 11.04 -9.19 -7.59
CA ARG A 136 12.02 -8.41 -6.85
C ARG A 136 13.28 -8.11 -7.70
N ASP A 137 13.82 -9.14 -8.36
CA ASP A 137 15.02 -9.02 -9.16
C ASP A 137 14.81 -8.13 -10.40
N LEU A 138 13.61 -8.14 -10.97
CA LEU A 138 13.21 -7.19 -12.02
C LEU A 138 13.22 -5.74 -11.51
N MET A 139 12.77 -5.50 -10.27
CA MET A 139 12.79 -4.15 -9.69
C MET A 139 14.20 -3.63 -9.43
N GLN A 140 14.98 -4.34 -8.66
CA GLN A 140 16.26 -3.84 -8.11
C GLN A 140 17.53 -4.45 -8.72
N GLY A 141 17.38 -5.54 -9.51
CA GLY A 141 18.49 -6.36 -9.97
C GLY A 141 18.96 -7.38 -8.93
N ASN A 142 19.81 -8.30 -9.39
CA ASN A 142 20.42 -9.32 -8.54
C ASN A 142 21.84 -9.67 -9.06
N PRO A 143 22.91 -9.23 -8.37
CA PRO A 143 24.27 -9.51 -8.79
C PRO A 143 24.60 -11.01 -8.94
N LYS A 144 23.91 -11.88 -8.19
CA LYS A 144 24.07 -13.34 -8.27
C LYS A 144 23.75 -13.88 -9.66
N LEU A 145 22.77 -13.28 -10.34
CA LEU A 145 22.42 -13.67 -11.73
C LEU A 145 23.61 -13.44 -12.70
N LYS A 146 24.43 -12.41 -12.45
CA LYS A 146 25.62 -12.18 -13.25
C LYS A 146 26.64 -13.31 -13.08
N GLU A 147 26.80 -13.82 -11.85
CA GLU A 147 27.68 -14.96 -11.56
C GLU A 147 27.19 -16.23 -12.23
N LEU A 148 25.86 -16.39 -12.36
CA LEU A 148 25.21 -17.48 -13.07
C LEU A 148 25.23 -17.36 -14.59
N GLY A 149 25.78 -16.25 -15.14
CA GLY A 149 25.91 -16.01 -16.60
C GLY A 149 24.85 -15.09 -17.19
N PHE A 150 23.86 -14.66 -16.43
CA PHE A 150 22.75 -13.79 -16.86
C PHE A 150 23.06 -12.32 -16.58
N LYS A 151 23.92 -11.72 -17.41
CA LYS A 151 24.47 -10.37 -17.16
C LYS A 151 23.41 -9.27 -17.31
N GLU A 152 22.53 -9.40 -18.29
CA GLU A 152 21.46 -8.42 -18.55
C GLU A 152 20.38 -8.52 -17.50
N GLU A 153 19.94 -9.71 -17.19
CA GLU A 153 18.88 -9.97 -16.20
C GLU A 153 19.30 -9.57 -14.76
N ALA A 154 20.61 -9.49 -14.51
CA ALA A 154 21.15 -9.06 -13.22
C ALA A 154 20.96 -7.57 -12.94
N LEU A 155 20.70 -6.74 -13.96
CA LEU A 155 20.70 -5.27 -13.81
C LEU A 155 19.44 -4.73 -13.11
N GLY A 156 18.28 -5.32 -13.34
CA GLY A 156 17.01 -4.77 -12.89
C GLY A 156 16.67 -3.41 -13.52
N HIS A 157 15.58 -2.82 -13.07
CA HIS A 157 15.04 -1.55 -13.63
C HIS A 157 15.22 -0.34 -12.71
N ASN A 158 16.03 -0.44 -11.65
CA ASN A 158 16.21 0.62 -10.64
C ASN A 158 14.87 1.16 -10.12
N ALA A 159 13.90 0.26 -9.93
CA ALA A 159 12.55 0.60 -9.54
C ALA A 159 12.39 0.67 -8.02
N ILE A 160 11.81 1.76 -7.51
CA ILE A 160 11.44 1.94 -6.10
C ILE A 160 9.95 1.72 -5.85
N ALA A 161 9.19 1.61 -6.93
CA ALA A 161 7.80 1.16 -6.90
C ALA A 161 7.52 0.35 -8.16
N ALA A 162 6.57 -0.55 -8.08
CA ALA A 162 6.12 -1.36 -9.19
C ALA A 162 4.62 -1.61 -9.12
N GLY A 163 4.07 -2.19 -10.17
CA GLY A 163 2.73 -2.75 -10.18
C GLY A 163 2.71 -4.04 -10.98
N PHE A 164 1.89 -4.98 -10.56
CA PHE A 164 1.69 -6.23 -11.25
C PHE A 164 0.24 -6.32 -11.74
N GLN A 165 0.07 -6.60 -13.03
CA GLN A 165 -1.26 -6.65 -13.65
C GLN A 165 -2.20 -7.63 -12.94
N GLY A 166 -1.72 -8.79 -12.57
CA GLY A 166 -2.35 -9.78 -11.72
C GLY A 166 -3.60 -10.42 -12.29
N GLN A 167 -4.70 -9.70 -12.20
CA GLN A 167 -6.03 -10.26 -12.48
C GLN A 167 -6.37 -10.29 -13.97
N ARG A 168 -7.14 -11.30 -14.36
CA ARG A 168 -7.52 -11.60 -15.74
C ARG A 168 -6.31 -11.79 -16.65
N GLN A 169 -6.47 -12.38 -17.79
CA GLN A 169 -5.39 -12.78 -18.69
C GLN A 169 -4.30 -13.62 -17.98
N TRP A 170 -3.52 -13.03 -17.06
CA TRP A 170 -2.54 -13.77 -16.28
C TRP A 170 -3.19 -14.88 -15.45
N THR A 171 -4.12 -14.53 -14.57
CA THR A 171 -4.78 -15.47 -13.64
C THR A 171 -5.78 -16.40 -14.31
N ASP A 172 -6.07 -16.22 -15.59
CA ASP A 172 -6.80 -17.23 -16.36
C ASP A 172 -5.95 -18.47 -16.65
N PHE A 173 -4.61 -18.33 -16.64
CA PHE A 173 -3.65 -19.40 -16.99
C PHE A 173 -2.68 -19.74 -15.87
N TYR A 174 -2.23 -18.76 -15.09
CA TYR A 174 -1.18 -18.89 -14.08
C TYR A 174 -1.68 -18.59 -12.68
N PRO A 175 -0.98 -19.08 -11.63
CA PRO A 175 -1.26 -18.69 -10.26
C PRO A 175 -1.30 -17.18 -10.09
N ASN A 176 -2.15 -16.69 -9.17
CA ASN A 176 -2.28 -15.27 -8.88
C ASN A 176 -0.99 -14.64 -8.31
N GLY A 177 -0.94 -13.32 -8.28
CA GLY A 177 0.19 -12.56 -7.73
C GLY A 177 0.11 -12.27 -6.24
N ASP A 178 -0.96 -12.70 -5.57
CA ASP A 178 -1.28 -12.27 -4.20
C ASP A 178 -0.13 -12.53 -3.21
N PHE A 179 0.43 -13.73 -3.22
CA PHE A 179 1.59 -14.04 -2.39
C PHE A 179 2.79 -13.14 -2.68
N SER A 180 3.09 -12.92 -3.96
CA SER A 180 4.24 -12.11 -4.38
C SER A 180 4.07 -10.65 -3.97
N GLU A 181 2.90 -10.07 -4.21
CA GLU A 181 2.59 -8.70 -3.82
C GLU A 181 2.56 -8.54 -2.29
N ALA A 182 1.94 -9.48 -1.56
CA ALA A 182 1.91 -9.46 -0.11
C ALA A 182 3.32 -9.49 0.47
N LEU A 183 4.17 -10.45 0.04
CA LEU A 183 5.53 -10.59 0.57
C LEU A 183 6.44 -9.42 0.18
N LEU A 184 6.35 -8.90 -1.04
CA LEU A 184 7.16 -7.75 -1.45
C LEU A 184 6.78 -6.50 -0.66
N ASN A 185 5.49 -6.26 -0.42
CA ASN A 185 5.02 -5.13 0.38
C ASN A 185 5.27 -5.29 1.90
N THR A 186 5.69 -6.47 2.37
CA THR A 186 5.94 -6.78 3.78
C THR A 186 7.37 -6.40 4.17
N SER A 187 7.56 -5.97 5.42
CA SER A 187 8.86 -5.58 5.96
C SER A 187 9.76 -6.76 6.38
N PHE A 188 9.41 -7.98 6.00
CA PHE A 188 10.18 -9.19 6.25
C PHE A 188 9.85 -10.29 5.24
N ASP A 189 10.79 -11.20 5.05
CA ASP A 189 10.62 -12.41 4.23
C ASP A 189 11.57 -13.53 4.71
N TRP A 190 11.84 -14.48 3.86
CA TRP A 190 12.80 -15.57 4.13
C TRP A 190 14.25 -15.10 4.36
N ASN A 191 14.59 -13.87 4.01
CA ASN A 191 15.90 -13.26 4.28
C ASN A 191 15.95 -12.51 5.62
N GLY A 192 14.82 -12.44 6.34
CA GLY A 192 14.67 -11.74 7.60
C GLY A 192 13.98 -10.39 7.44
N ILE A 193 14.16 -9.52 8.42
CA ILE A 193 13.58 -8.18 8.44
C ILE A 193 14.32 -7.30 7.44
N ARG A 194 13.57 -6.56 6.63
CA ARG A 194 14.08 -5.68 5.58
C ARG A 194 13.13 -4.52 5.31
N GLU A 195 13.57 -3.53 4.57
CA GLU A 195 12.68 -2.50 4.03
C GLU A 195 11.64 -3.12 3.08
N ALA A 196 10.38 -2.73 3.22
CA ALA A 196 9.31 -3.16 2.34
C ALA A 196 9.49 -2.58 0.94
N PHE A 197 9.16 -3.35 -0.09
CA PHE A 197 8.98 -2.82 -1.43
C PHE A 197 7.61 -2.14 -1.54
N VAL A 198 7.40 -1.45 -2.66
CA VAL A 198 6.10 -0.89 -3.03
C VAL A 198 5.65 -1.56 -4.32
N VAL A 199 4.65 -2.44 -4.22
CA VAL A 199 4.08 -3.15 -5.37
C VAL A 199 2.56 -2.98 -5.36
N ALA A 200 2.04 -2.31 -6.37
CA ALA A 200 0.61 -2.07 -6.50
C ALA A 200 -0.09 -3.26 -7.14
N THR A 201 -1.14 -3.72 -6.49
CA THR A 201 -2.08 -4.71 -7.04
C THR A 201 -2.74 -4.15 -8.30
N GLU A 202 -3.03 -5.03 -9.26
CA GLU A 202 -3.69 -4.69 -10.53
C GLU A 202 -2.93 -3.68 -11.38
N ASN A 203 -1.66 -3.45 -11.07
CA ASN A 203 -0.84 -2.39 -11.64
C ASN A 203 -1.53 -1.02 -11.56
N ASP A 204 -2.26 -0.77 -10.47
CA ASP A 204 -2.82 0.56 -10.21
C ASP A 204 -1.70 1.54 -9.83
N ALA A 205 -1.08 2.12 -10.84
CA ALA A 205 0.05 3.02 -10.66
C ALA A 205 -0.30 4.27 -9.87
N CYS A 206 -1.53 4.78 -9.95
CA CYS A 206 -1.98 5.91 -9.14
C CYS A 206 -1.98 5.55 -7.64
N ASN A 207 -2.44 4.35 -7.29
CA ASN A 207 -2.40 3.87 -5.91
C ASN A 207 -0.96 3.51 -5.49
N GLY A 208 -0.17 2.93 -6.40
CA GLY A 208 1.25 2.65 -6.19
C GLY A 208 2.08 3.90 -5.87
N VAL A 209 1.79 5.02 -6.53
CA VAL A 209 2.42 6.32 -6.21
C VAL A 209 1.97 6.83 -4.85
N ALA A 210 0.70 6.67 -4.47
CA ALA A 210 0.24 7.03 -3.13
C ALA A 210 0.92 6.16 -2.05
N MET A 211 1.09 4.84 -2.28
CA MET A 211 1.89 3.96 -1.43
C MET A 211 3.35 4.42 -1.34
N LEU A 212 3.96 4.77 -2.47
CA LEU A 212 5.34 5.27 -2.50
C LEU A 212 5.49 6.53 -1.65
N PHE A 213 4.55 7.47 -1.72
CA PHE A 213 4.57 8.68 -0.89
C PHE A 213 4.52 8.32 0.60
N GLY A 214 3.58 7.46 1.01
CA GLY A 214 3.49 6.99 2.38
C GLY A 214 4.78 6.28 2.84
N HIS A 215 5.33 5.40 2.01
CA HIS A 215 6.58 4.68 2.29
C HIS A 215 7.77 5.66 2.49
N LEU A 216 7.99 6.58 1.56
CA LEU A 216 9.09 7.53 1.62
C LEU A 216 9.00 8.53 2.78
N LEU A 217 7.78 8.86 3.23
CA LEU A 217 7.56 9.74 4.38
C LEU A 217 7.70 9.02 5.72
N THR A 218 7.44 7.73 5.78
CA THR A 218 7.35 6.98 7.04
C THR A 218 8.36 5.86 7.19
N ASN A 219 8.99 5.42 6.11
CA ASN A 219 9.84 4.23 6.02
C ASN A 219 9.11 2.95 6.51
N ARG A 220 7.79 2.88 6.31
CA ARG A 220 6.95 1.76 6.73
C ARG A 220 6.34 1.05 5.52
N ALA A 221 5.98 -0.19 5.72
CA ALA A 221 5.12 -0.91 4.79
C ALA A 221 3.79 -0.18 4.60
N GLN A 222 3.18 -0.33 3.43
CA GLN A 222 1.93 0.32 3.07
C GLN A 222 0.88 -0.74 2.72
N ILE A 223 -0.36 -0.52 3.14
CA ILE A 223 -1.48 -1.39 2.78
C ILE A 223 -2.05 -0.91 1.45
N PHE A 224 -2.15 -1.77 0.46
CA PHE A 224 -3.00 -1.55 -0.70
C PHE A 224 -4.42 -2.01 -0.35
N SER A 225 -5.43 -1.20 -0.58
CA SER A 225 -6.82 -1.57 -0.28
C SER A 225 -7.77 -1.25 -1.40
N ASP A 226 -8.73 -2.15 -1.63
CA ASP A 226 -9.99 -1.81 -2.26
C ASP A 226 -10.85 -1.06 -1.25
N VAL A 227 -11.37 0.09 -1.62
CA VAL A 227 -12.42 0.78 -0.89
C VAL A 227 -13.75 0.12 -1.28
N ARG A 228 -14.03 -1.04 -0.66
CA ARG A 228 -15.02 -1.98 -1.17
C ARG A 228 -16.45 -1.49 -0.97
N THR A 229 -16.80 -1.09 0.26
CA THR A 229 -18.16 -0.63 0.55
C THR A 229 -18.25 0.14 1.86
N TYR A 230 -19.30 0.96 1.96
CA TYR A 230 -19.75 1.54 3.22
C TYR A 230 -20.85 0.66 3.83
N TRP A 231 -20.68 0.34 5.10
CA TRP A 231 -21.69 -0.32 5.92
C TRP A 231 -22.33 0.70 6.86
N SER A 232 -23.60 1.06 6.58
CA SER A 232 -24.35 1.89 7.52
C SER A 232 -24.75 1.09 8.75
N PRO A 233 -24.96 1.73 9.92
CA PRO A 233 -25.46 1.05 11.12
C PRO A 233 -26.75 0.26 10.86
N GLU A 234 -27.68 0.82 10.07
CA GLU A 234 -28.94 0.19 9.71
C GLU A 234 -28.73 -1.04 8.83
N ALA A 235 -27.77 -0.98 7.89
CA ALA A 235 -27.46 -2.12 7.03
C ALA A 235 -26.83 -3.26 7.85
N VAL A 236 -25.91 -2.94 8.75
CA VAL A 236 -25.31 -3.93 9.65
C VAL A 236 -26.38 -4.58 10.53
N LYS A 237 -27.22 -3.78 11.19
CA LYS A 237 -28.32 -4.31 12.03
C LYS A 237 -29.27 -5.20 11.23
N ARG A 238 -29.64 -4.80 10.01
CA ARG A 238 -30.53 -5.60 9.14
C ARG A 238 -29.91 -6.94 8.75
N VAL A 239 -28.58 -6.97 8.50
CA VAL A 239 -27.87 -8.16 8.03
C VAL A 239 -27.51 -9.10 9.16
N THR A 240 -27.10 -8.55 10.31
CA THR A 240 -26.50 -9.32 11.40
C THR A 240 -27.39 -9.43 12.64
N GLY A 241 -28.42 -8.59 12.76
CA GLY A 241 -29.24 -8.46 13.98
C GLY A 241 -28.55 -7.67 15.09
N LYS A 242 -27.30 -7.26 14.92
CA LYS A 242 -26.47 -6.56 15.91
C LYS A 242 -26.20 -5.12 15.51
N GLU A 243 -25.79 -4.30 16.48
CA GLU A 243 -25.46 -2.90 16.29
C GLU A 243 -23.94 -2.68 16.33
N LEU A 244 -23.46 -1.75 15.48
CA LEU A 244 -22.09 -1.25 15.58
C LEU A 244 -21.97 -0.38 16.84
N THR A 245 -20.83 -0.44 17.51
CA THR A 245 -20.56 0.27 18.76
C THR A 245 -19.22 1.04 18.73
N GLY A 246 -18.98 1.88 19.71
CA GLY A 246 -17.74 2.64 19.83
C GLY A 246 -17.49 3.56 18.62
N MET A 247 -16.28 3.60 18.11
CA MET A 247 -15.94 4.41 16.92
C MET A 247 -16.69 3.98 15.66
N ALA A 248 -17.12 2.74 15.57
CA ALA A 248 -17.87 2.19 14.44
C ALA A 248 -19.36 2.57 14.46
N ALA A 249 -19.90 3.14 15.55
CA ALA A 249 -21.33 3.37 15.76
C ALA A 249 -22.04 4.15 14.64
N ASN A 250 -21.30 5.00 13.92
CA ASN A 250 -21.83 5.81 12.82
C ASN A 250 -21.58 5.19 11.41
N GLY A 251 -21.18 3.91 11.37
CA GLY A 251 -20.86 3.19 10.14
C GLY A 251 -19.35 3.02 9.94
N ILE A 252 -19.01 2.15 9.01
CA ILE A 252 -17.63 1.75 8.72
C ILE A 252 -17.40 1.63 7.22
N ILE A 253 -16.17 1.85 6.80
CA ILE A 253 -15.72 1.54 5.44
C ILE A 253 -14.98 0.19 5.47
N HIS A 254 -15.40 -0.71 4.60
CA HIS A 254 -14.74 -2.00 4.39
C HIS A 254 -13.60 -1.82 3.40
N LEU A 255 -12.39 -1.96 3.90
CA LEU A 255 -11.18 -1.99 3.09
C LEU A 255 -10.71 -3.44 2.99
N ILE A 256 -10.59 -3.94 1.77
CA ILE A 256 -10.08 -5.29 1.47
C ILE A 256 -9.03 -5.20 0.36
N ASN A 257 -8.31 -6.28 0.16
CA ASN A 257 -7.52 -6.46 -1.05
C ASN A 257 -7.66 -7.93 -1.49
N SER A 258 -7.28 -8.25 -2.72
CA SER A 258 -7.40 -9.61 -3.27
C SER A 258 -6.40 -10.63 -2.68
N GLY A 259 -6.05 -10.48 -1.40
CA GLY A 259 -5.09 -11.34 -0.72
C GLY A 259 -3.63 -10.94 -0.95
N ALA A 260 -3.41 -9.71 -1.39
CA ALA A 260 -2.11 -9.20 -1.84
C ALA A 260 -1.52 -8.10 -0.97
N THR A 261 -2.09 -7.82 0.20
CA THR A 261 -1.62 -6.72 1.06
C THR A 261 -0.52 -7.14 2.04
N THR A 262 0.26 -6.17 2.51
CA THR A 262 1.37 -6.38 3.46
C THR A 262 0.92 -7.06 4.74
N LEU A 263 1.72 -8.03 5.24
CA LEU A 263 1.48 -8.71 6.52
C LEU A 263 1.71 -7.79 7.74
N ASP A 264 2.43 -6.68 7.58
CA ASP A 264 2.53 -5.63 8.61
C ASP A 264 1.13 -5.08 8.94
N GLY A 265 0.22 -5.08 7.96
CA GLY A 265 -1.17 -4.64 8.08
C GLY A 265 -2.02 -5.46 9.06
N THR A 266 -1.52 -6.62 9.53
CA THR A 266 -2.14 -7.37 10.63
C THR A 266 -2.23 -6.56 11.93
N GLY A 267 -1.34 -5.54 12.10
CA GLY A 267 -1.24 -4.73 13.33
C GLY A 267 -0.70 -5.52 14.53
N GLN A 268 0.08 -6.58 14.30
CA GLN A 268 0.68 -7.39 15.38
C GLN A 268 1.98 -6.80 15.93
N GLN A 269 2.55 -5.82 15.26
CA GLN A 269 3.63 -5.00 15.80
C GLN A 269 3.07 -4.02 16.83
N THR A 270 3.89 -3.55 17.75
CA THR A 270 3.44 -2.63 18.79
C THR A 270 4.32 -1.39 18.88
N ASN A 271 3.68 -0.24 19.13
CA ASN A 271 4.38 1.00 19.43
C ASN A 271 4.94 0.99 20.88
N ALA A 272 5.59 2.08 21.29
CA ALA A 272 6.17 2.23 22.63
C ALA A 272 5.14 2.14 23.77
N ASN A 273 3.85 2.36 23.48
CA ASN A 273 2.76 2.25 24.46
C ASN A 273 2.14 0.84 24.48
N GLY A 274 2.62 -0.09 23.64
CA GLY A 274 2.06 -1.43 23.51
C GLY A 274 0.80 -1.51 22.63
N GLU A 275 0.47 -0.44 21.91
CA GLU A 275 -0.68 -0.39 21.01
C GLU A 275 -0.34 -0.96 19.63
N PRO A 276 -1.32 -1.52 18.88
CA PRO A 276 -1.11 -2.02 17.53
C PRO A 276 -0.48 -0.97 16.62
N ALA A 277 0.49 -1.39 15.82
CA ALA A 277 1.27 -0.49 14.97
C ALA A 277 1.79 -1.19 13.70
N MET A 278 2.24 -0.37 12.74
CA MET A 278 3.15 -0.77 11.67
C MET A 278 4.44 0.03 11.83
N LYS A 279 5.57 -0.66 12.03
CA LYS A 279 6.86 -0.05 12.38
C LYS A 279 7.79 0.07 11.18
N PRO A 280 8.75 1.01 11.21
CA PRO A 280 9.89 0.94 10.29
C PRO A 280 10.67 -0.37 10.53
N CYS A 281 11.25 -0.95 9.48
CA CYS A 281 11.87 -2.27 9.56
C CYS A 281 12.94 -2.40 10.67
N TRP A 282 13.71 -1.36 10.93
CA TRP A 282 14.74 -1.37 12.00
C TRP A 282 14.20 -1.35 13.44
N GLU A 283 12.88 -1.17 13.62
CA GLU A 283 12.21 -1.23 14.93
C GLU A 283 11.42 -2.53 15.12
N ILE A 284 11.32 -3.35 14.08
CA ILE A 284 10.57 -4.63 14.12
C ILE A 284 11.46 -5.67 14.80
N THR A 285 10.84 -6.50 15.63
CA THR A 285 11.50 -7.64 16.29
C THR A 285 11.10 -8.97 15.66
N GLU A 286 11.92 -9.99 15.77
CA GLU A 286 11.60 -11.35 15.28
C GLU A 286 10.31 -11.89 15.90
N GLY A 287 10.04 -11.60 17.18
CA GLY A 287 8.78 -12.01 17.81
C GLY A 287 7.54 -11.30 17.25
N GLU A 288 7.67 -10.08 16.71
CA GLU A 288 6.60 -9.40 16.00
C GLU A 288 6.41 -9.98 14.60
N VAL A 289 7.49 -10.36 13.93
CA VAL A 289 7.42 -11.10 12.65
C VAL A 289 6.64 -12.40 12.83
N GLU A 290 6.97 -13.20 13.85
CA GLU A 290 6.26 -14.46 14.13
C GLU A 290 4.76 -14.22 14.37
N LYS A 291 4.39 -13.18 15.14
CA LYS A 291 2.98 -12.83 15.37
C LYS A 291 2.26 -12.40 14.09
N CYS A 292 2.90 -11.64 13.19
CA CYS A 292 2.31 -11.30 11.90
C CYS A 292 2.07 -12.54 11.05
N LEU A 293 3.01 -13.48 11.03
CA LEU A 293 2.90 -14.73 10.29
C LEU A 293 1.83 -15.65 10.89
N GLU A 294 1.75 -15.75 12.22
CA GLU A 294 0.71 -16.53 12.92
C GLU A 294 -0.70 -15.95 12.70
N ALA A 295 -0.83 -14.63 12.59
CA ALA A 295 -2.10 -13.95 12.33
C ALA A 295 -2.56 -14.05 10.87
N THR A 296 -1.71 -14.57 9.97
CA THR A 296 -2.00 -14.67 8.54
C THR A 296 -2.36 -16.11 8.17
N THR A 297 -3.52 -16.29 7.54
CA THR A 297 -3.95 -17.55 6.94
C THR A 297 -3.78 -17.48 5.43
N TRP A 298 -3.30 -18.54 4.82
CA TRP A 298 -3.11 -18.65 3.37
C TRP A 298 -4.18 -19.53 2.77
N TYR A 299 -5.10 -18.93 2.04
CA TYR A 299 -6.19 -19.66 1.40
C TYR A 299 -5.85 -20.02 -0.05
N PRO A 300 -6.17 -21.25 -0.50
CA PRO A 300 -6.21 -21.53 -1.92
C PRO A 300 -7.11 -20.52 -2.62
N ALA A 301 -6.59 -19.90 -3.68
CA ALA A 301 -7.28 -18.83 -4.39
C ALA A 301 -8.66 -19.27 -4.91
N ASN A 302 -9.63 -18.37 -4.88
CA ASN A 302 -10.96 -18.58 -5.42
C ASN A 302 -10.88 -18.76 -6.95
N ARG A 303 -11.10 -19.96 -7.45
CA ARG A 303 -10.94 -20.32 -8.86
C ARG A 303 -12.09 -19.89 -9.78
N ASP A 304 -13.14 -19.30 -9.23
CA ASP A 304 -14.11 -18.54 -10.02
C ASP A 304 -13.50 -17.23 -10.52
N TYR A 305 -12.61 -16.68 -9.73
CA TYR A 305 -11.92 -15.43 -9.99
C TYR A 305 -10.49 -15.63 -10.52
N PHE A 306 -9.70 -16.52 -9.90
CA PHE A 306 -8.32 -16.86 -10.24
C PHE A 306 -8.24 -18.27 -10.81
N ARG A 307 -8.55 -18.46 -12.09
CA ARG A 307 -8.64 -19.79 -12.74
C ARG A 307 -7.33 -20.56 -12.69
N GLY A 308 -6.19 -19.86 -12.77
CA GLY A 308 -4.85 -20.46 -12.65
C GLY A 308 -4.53 -20.99 -11.26
N GLY A 309 -5.24 -20.55 -10.23
CA GLY A 309 -4.99 -20.93 -8.84
C GLY A 309 -4.06 -19.95 -8.12
N GLY A 310 -3.22 -20.48 -7.22
CA GLY A 310 -2.36 -19.73 -6.33
C GLY A 310 -2.90 -19.65 -4.90
N PHE A 311 -2.37 -18.74 -4.11
CA PHE A 311 -2.75 -18.53 -2.72
C PHE A 311 -2.93 -17.05 -2.40
N SER A 312 -3.94 -16.76 -1.58
CA SER A 312 -4.24 -15.41 -1.10
C SER A 312 -3.98 -15.34 0.41
N SER A 313 -3.38 -14.27 0.91
CA SER A 313 -3.29 -14.00 2.34
C SER A 313 -4.63 -13.55 2.87
N ASN A 314 -4.94 -13.93 4.11
CA ASN A 314 -6.09 -13.43 4.83
C ASN A 314 -5.71 -13.11 6.27
N PHE A 315 -6.16 -11.98 6.75
CA PHE A 315 -6.11 -11.56 8.13
C PHE A 315 -7.14 -10.45 8.40
N LEU A 316 -7.45 -10.23 9.66
CA LEU A 316 -8.17 -9.06 10.12
C LEU A 316 -7.19 -8.10 10.78
N SER A 317 -7.08 -6.87 10.27
CA SER A 317 -6.27 -5.83 10.91
C SER A 317 -6.78 -5.52 12.30
N LYS A 318 -5.86 -5.40 13.27
CA LYS A 318 -6.23 -4.93 14.61
C LYS A 318 -6.78 -3.52 14.57
N GLY A 319 -7.76 -3.26 15.42
CA GLY A 319 -8.30 -1.93 15.62
C GLY A 319 -7.38 -1.04 16.46
N GLY A 320 -7.64 0.27 16.41
CA GLY A 320 -6.92 1.28 17.21
C GLY A 320 -5.70 1.86 16.52
N MET A 321 -5.29 1.38 15.36
CA MET A 321 -4.20 1.98 14.60
C MET A 321 -4.65 3.33 14.01
N PRO A 322 -3.98 4.45 14.30
CA PRO A 322 -4.14 5.67 13.53
C PRO A 322 -3.62 5.41 12.11
N VAL A 323 -4.40 5.78 11.10
CA VAL A 323 -4.04 5.57 9.69
C VAL A 323 -4.44 6.74 8.82
N THR A 324 -3.75 6.89 7.71
CA THR A 324 -4.05 7.84 6.65
C THR A 324 -4.30 7.09 5.36
N MET A 325 -5.52 7.17 4.83
CA MET A 325 -5.87 6.69 3.52
C MET A 325 -5.56 7.75 2.48
N MET A 326 -4.88 7.37 1.40
CA MET A 326 -4.42 8.27 0.35
C MET A 326 -4.79 7.73 -1.04
N ARG A 327 -5.05 8.64 -1.97
CA ARG A 327 -5.27 8.29 -3.37
C ARG A 327 -4.77 9.40 -4.28
N LEU A 328 -3.98 9.02 -5.29
CA LEU A 328 -3.68 9.89 -6.42
C LEU A 328 -4.71 9.64 -7.54
N ASN A 329 -5.23 10.71 -8.12
CA ASN A 329 -6.09 10.64 -9.31
C ASN A 329 -5.54 11.55 -10.40
N LEU A 330 -5.67 11.13 -11.66
CA LEU A 330 -5.38 11.99 -12.81
C LEU A 330 -6.70 12.50 -13.37
N ILE A 331 -6.96 13.80 -13.19
CA ILE A 331 -8.20 14.42 -13.62
C ILE A 331 -7.97 15.17 -14.92
N LYS A 332 -8.77 14.86 -15.95
CA LYS A 332 -8.67 15.52 -17.25
C LYS A 332 -8.84 17.03 -17.10
N GLY A 333 -7.87 17.78 -17.60
CA GLY A 333 -7.86 19.24 -17.55
C GLY A 333 -7.31 19.84 -16.26
N LEU A 334 -7.12 19.05 -15.20
CA LEU A 334 -6.51 19.50 -13.94
C LEU A 334 -5.13 18.87 -13.69
N GLY A 335 -4.94 17.63 -14.15
CA GLY A 335 -3.72 16.84 -13.89
C GLY A 335 -3.83 15.98 -12.64
N PRO A 336 -2.70 15.67 -11.98
CA PRO A 336 -2.69 14.87 -10.76
C PRO A 336 -3.30 15.64 -9.59
N VAL A 337 -4.10 14.95 -8.78
CA VAL A 337 -4.65 15.46 -7.51
C VAL A 337 -4.60 14.36 -6.46
N LEU A 338 -4.40 14.74 -5.20
CA LEU A 338 -4.42 13.85 -4.05
C LEU A 338 -5.70 13.98 -3.25
N GLN A 339 -6.17 12.84 -2.74
CA GLN A 339 -7.18 12.74 -1.71
C GLN A 339 -6.55 12.10 -0.46
N ILE A 340 -6.90 12.60 0.72
CA ILE A 340 -6.35 12.19 2.01
C ILE A 340 -7.51 12.06 3.01
N ALA A 341 -7.58 10.94 3.70
CA ALA A 341 -8.53 10.73 4.79
C ALA A 341 -7.82 10.09 5.99
N GLU A 342 -7.58 10.86 7.03
CA GLU A 342 -7.09 10.34 8.31
C GLU A 342 -8.23 9.70 9.10
N GLY A 343 -7.91 8.66 9.87
CA GLY A 343 -8.86 7.94 10.69
C GLY A 343 -8.19 6.83 11.46
N TRP A 344 -8.95 5.80 11.77
CA TRP A 344 -8.48 4.67 12.55
C TRP A 344 -8.96 3.34 11.98
N THR A 345 -8.16 2.31 12.15
CA THR A 345 -8.66 0.95 12.06
C THR A 345 -9.54 0.68 13.29
N VAL A 346 -10.58 -0.12 13.13
CA VAL A 346 -11.50 -0.44 14.23
C VAL A 346 -11.74 -1.93 14.31
N GLU A 347 -11.95 -2.42 15.52
CA GLU A 347 -12.48 -3.76 15.76
C GLU A 347 -13.99 -3.68 15.86
N ILE A 348 -14.66 -4.66 15.32
CA ILE A 348 -16.11 -4.85 15.42
C ILE A 348 -16.39 -6.23 16.02
N ASP A 349 -17.63 -6.43 16.48
CA ASP A 349 -18.05 -7.74 17.00
C ASP A 349 -17.66 -8.85 16.01
N PRO A 350 -17.00 -9.94 16.48
CA PRO A 350 -16.52 -11.02 15.60
C PRO A 350 -17.61 -11.68 14.76
N GLU A 351 -18.85 -11.73 15.25
CA GLU A 351 -19.97 -12.29 14.49
C GLU A 351 -20.43 -11.30 13.40
N ILE A 352 -20.42 -9.99 13.67
CA ILE A 352 -20.63 -8.97 12.64
C ILE A 352 -19.55 -9.11 11.56
N HIS A 353 -18.27 -9.14 11.95
CA HIS A 353 -17.17 -9.32 11.01
C HIS A 353 -17.40 -10.54 10.12
N LYS A 354 -17.62 -11.71 10.71
CA LYS A 354 -17.84 -12.96 9.98
C LYS A 354 -18.95 -12.85 8.93
N LEU A 355 -20.11 -12.30 9.32
CA LEU A 355 -21.28 -12.19 8.43
C LEU A 355 -21.07 -11.16 7.30
N LEU A 356 -20.30 -10.10 7.54
CA LEU A 356 -19.99 -9.10 6.51
C LEU A 356 -18.89 -9.59 5.57
N ASP A 357 -17.87 -10.25 6.10
CA ASP A 357 -16.76 -10.80 5.35
C ASP A 357 -17.21 -11.91 4.37
N GLU A 358 -18.11 -12.80 4.82
CA GLU A 358 -18.73 -13.83 3.99
C GLU A 358 -19.55 -13.28 2.80
N ARG A 359 -19.90 -12.00 2.81
CA ARG A 359 -20.59 -11.32 1.70
C ARG A 359 -19.66 -10.75 0.65
N THR A 360 -18.36 -10.79 0.88
CA THR A 360 -17.32 -10.40 -0.06
C THR A 360 -16.53 -11.65 -0.49
N ASP A 361 -15.26 -11.69 -0.21
CA ASP A 361 -14.46 -12.91 -0.36
C ASP A 361 -13.71 -13.19 0.94
N ARG A 362 -14.13 -14.26 1.63
CA ARG A 362 -13.56 -14.69 2.91
C ARG A 362 -12.12 -15.16 2.85
N THR A 363 -11.52 -15.20 1.68
CA THR A 363 -10.10 -15.55 1.49
C THR A 363 -9.19 -14.32 1.46
N TRP A 364 -9.76 -13.11 1.55
CA TRP A 364 -9.02 -11.85 1.43
C TRP A 364 -8.89 -11.12 2.76
N PRO A 365 -7.81 -10.35 2.99
CA PRO A 365 -7.62 -9.61 4.23
C PRO A 365 -8.62 -8.47 4.35
N THR A 366 -9.01 -8.18 5.58
CA THR A 366 -9.96 -7.11 5.91
C THR A 366 -9.34 -6.10 6.86
N THR A 367 -9.57 -4.83 6.55
CA THR A 367 -9.35 -3.70 7.46
C THR A 367 -10.65 -2.91 7.58
N TRP A 368 -11.19 -2.80 8.79
CA TRP A 368 -12.33 -1.93 9.07
C TRP A 368 -11.81 -0.52 9.36
N PHE A 369 -12.30 0.47 8.62
CA PHE A 369 -11.82 1.84 8.70
C PHE A 369 -12.94 2.81 9.06
N VAL A 370 -12.64 3.72 10.00
CA VAL A 370 -13.49 4.86 10.35
C VAL A 370 -12.68 6.13 10.13
N PRO A 371 -13.10 7.02 9.22
CA PRO A 371 -12.43 8.29 9.03
C PRO A 371 -12.69 9.26 10.18
N ARG A 372 -11.74 10.14 10.46
CA ARG A 372 -11.94 11.29 11.33
C ARG A 372 -12.91 12.27 10.66
N LEU A 373 -14.05 12.48 11.29
CA LEU A 373 -15.08 13.40 10.79
C LEU A 373 -14.76 14.85 11.19
N CYS A 374 -15.16 15.79 10.34
CA CYS A 374 -15.03 17.22 10.58
C CYS A 374 -16.09 18.01 9.77
N ASP A 375 -16.12 19.34 9.92
CA ASP A 375 -17.11 20.21 9.31
C ASP A 375 -17.00 20.35 7.77
N LYS A 376 -15.97 19.73 7.14
CA LYS A 376 -15.83 19.75 5.68
C LYS A 376 -16.90 18.85 5.04
N PRO A 377 -17.54 19.25 3.94
CA PRO A 377 -18.66 18.49 3.34
C PRO A 377 -18.35 17.03 3.03
N ALA A 378 -17.12 16.73 2.56
CA ALA A 378 -16.68 15.36 2.29
C ALA A 378 -16.45 14.51 3.54
N PHE A 379 -16.38 15.12 4.73
CA PHE A 379 -16.06 14.46 6.01
C PHE A 379 -17.16 14.62 7.06
N LYS A 380 -18.35 15.06 6.67
CA LYS A 380 -19.48 15.26 7.58
C LYS A 380 -20.02 13.95 8.17
N ASP A 381 -19.85 12.85 7.48
CA ASP A 381 -20.21 11.49 7.88
C ASP A 381 -19.36 10.46 7.11
N VAL A 382 -19.38 9.21 7.56
CA VAL A 382 -18.56 8.12 6.98
C VAL A 382 -18.95 7.84 5.53
N TYR A 383 -20.24 7.91 5.20
CA TYR A 383 -20.72 7.72 3.83
C TYR A 383 -20.18 8.80 2.89
N SER A 384 -20.17 10.06 3.35
CA SER A 384 -19.65 11.18 2.55
C SER A 384 -18.18 11.02 2.19
N VAL A 385 -17.35 10.43 3.08
CA VAL A 385 -15.95 10.14 2.77
C VAL A 385 -15.86 9.16 1.61
N MET A 386 -16.57 8.05 1.66
CA MET A 386 -16.54 7.06 0.59
C MET A 386 -17.16 7.61 -0.71
N ASN A 387 -18.27 8.33 -0.61
CA ASN A 387 -18.97 8.88 -1.78
C ASN A 387 -18.15 9.94 -2.54
N ASN A 388 -17.25 10.63 -1.84
CA ASN A 388 -16.35 11.61 -2.44
C ASN A 388 -14.96 11.04 -2.77
N TRP A 389 -14.72 9.76 -2.50
CA TRP A 389 -13.47 9.09 -2.85
C TRP A 389 -13.42 8.80 -4.35
N GLY A 390 -12.35 9.26 -5.01
CA GLY A 390 -12.29 9.32 -6.48
C GLY A 390 -11.91 8.01 -7.17
N ALA A 391 -11.76 6.91 -6.43
CA ALA A 391 -11.38 5.62 -6.97
C ALA A 391 -11.88 4.46 -6.11
N ASN A 392 -11.79 3.23 -6.65
CA ASN A 392 -12.05 2.01 -5.90
C ASN A 392 -10.88 1.56 -5.02
N HIS A 393 -9.70 2.18 -5.14
CA HIS A 393 -8.53 1.86 -4.34
C HIS A 393 -8.09 3.01 -3.43
N GLY A 394 -7.38 2.66 -2.35
CA GLY A 394 -6.71 3.57 -1.43
C GLY A 394 -5.45 2.95 -0.85
N ALA A 395 -4.39 3.73 -0.74
CA ALA A 395 -3.17 3.37 -0.02
C ALA A 395 -3.34 3.75 1.46
N ILE A 396 -3.05 2.82 2.37
CA ILE A 396 -3.17 3.07 3.81
C ILE A 396 -1.79 3.12 4.42
N SER A 397 -1.45 4.24 5.03
CA SER A 397 -0.24 4.44 5.80
C SER A 397 -0.55 4.48 7.29
N TYR A 398 0.29 3.85 8.11
CA TYR A 398 0.20 3.96 9.56
C TYR A 398 0.55 5.39 10.03
N GLY A 399 -0.25 5.91 10.94
CA GLY A 399 -0.14 7.26 11.49
C GLY A 399 -1.05 8.27 10.81
N HIS A 400 -1.31 9.38 11.51
CA HIS A 400 -1.94 10.56 10.93
C HIS A 400 -0.84 11.40 10.27
N ILE A 401 -0.55 11.10 9.00
CA ILE A 401 0.53 11.71 8.22
C ILE A 401 0.03 12.69 7.15
N GLY A 402 -1.25 13.03 7.18
CA GLY A 402 -1.86 13.88 6.16
C GLY A 402 -1.14 15.21 5.97
N GLN A 403 -0.67 15.81 7.04
CA GLN A 403 0.15 17.03 7.00
C GLN A 403 1.50 16.85 6.30
N ASP A 404 2.16 15.69 6.46
CA ASP A 404 3.41 15.36 5.78
C ASP A 404 3.15 15.13 4.28
N VAL A 405 2.05 14.45 3.96
CA VAL A 405 1.61 14.20 2.58
C VAL A 405 1.28 15.52 1.87
N ILE A 406 0.59 16.46 2.53
CA ILE A 406 0.30 17.79 1.98
C ILE A 406 1.60 18.56 1.71
N THR A 407 2.59 18.45 2.61
CA THR A 407 3.90 19.09 2.42
C THR A 407 4.62 18.51 1.21
N LEU A 408 4.63 17.19 1.04
CA LEU A 408 5.20 16.51 -0.12
C LEU A 408 4.47 16.90 -1.41
N ALA A 409 3.13 16.86 -1.39
CA ALA A 409 2.30 17.24 -2.52
C ALA A 409 2.59 18.67 -2.99
N SER A 410 2.76 19.60 -2.05
CA SER A 410 3.11 20.98 -2.35
C SER A 410 4.48 21.10 -3.04
N MET A 411 5.49 20.33 -2.63
CA MET A 411 6.79 20.30 -3.29
C MET A 411 6.72 19.71 -4.70
N LEU A 412 5.82 18.76 -4.92
CA LEU A 412 5.58 18.13 -6.22
C LEU A 412 4.57 18.90 -7.09
N ARG A 413 4.01 20.00 -6.57
CA ARG A 413 2.95 20.77 -7.22
C ARG A 413 1.70 19.96 -7.57
N ILE A 414 1.38 19.00 -6.71
CA ILE A 414 0.17 18.19 -6.80
C ILE A 414 -0.88 18.76 -5.84
N PRO A 415 -2.02 19.28 -6.34
CA PRO A 415 -3.09 19.76 -5.48
C PRO A 415 -3.67 18.64 -4.60
N VAL A 416 -4.10 19.00 -3.39
CA VAL A 416 -4.87 18.12 -2.52
C VAL A 416 -6.33 18.58 -2.53
N CYS A 417 -7.21 17.81 -3.16
CA CYS A 417 -8.60 18.19 -3.37
C CYS A 417 -9.57 17.71 -2.27
N MET A 418 -9.11 16.83 -1.38
CA MET A 418 -9.91 16.31 -0.27
C MET A 418 -9.00 15.94 0.89
N HIS A 419 -9.22 16.51 2.08
CA HIS A 419 -8.52 16.12 3.30
C HIS A 419 -9.28 16.56 4.57
N ASN A 420 -9.03 15.84 5.68
CA ASN A 420 -9.54 16.15 7.01
C ASN A 420 -8.43 16.55 8.01
N VAL A 421 -7.27 16.95 7.49
CA VAL A 421 -6.18 17.51 8.31
C VAL A 421 -6.59 18.89 8.82
N GLU A 422 -6.32 19.19 10.10
CA GLU A 422 -6.59 20.48 10.72
C GLU A 422 -5.72 21.57 10.08
N GLU A 423 -6.30 22.74 9.82
CA GLU A 423 -5.62 23.82 9.10
C GLU A 423 -4.37 24.36 9.82
N ASP A 424 -4.36 24.36 11.14
CA ASP A 424 -3.23 24.78 11.97
C ASP A 424 -2.04 23.81 11.92
N GLN A 425 -2.28 22.56 11.52
CA GLN A 425 -1.24 21.54 11.31
C GLN A 425 -0.58 21.65 9.94
N ILE A 426 -1.19 22.35 8.99
CA ILE A 426 -0.69 22.48 7.63
C ILE A 426 0.35 23.61 7.57
N PHE A 427 1.59 23.24 7.32
CA PHE A 427 2.66 24.21 7.12
C PHE A 427 2.67 24.73 5.69
N ARG A 428 2.44 26.04 5.53
CA ARG A 428 2.57 26.75 4.27
C ARG A 428 3.59 27.86 4.43
N PRO A 429 4.75 27.79 3.74
CA PRO A 429 5.72 28.88 3.77
C PRO A 429 5.08 30.21 3.34
N ALA A 430 5.46 31.31 3.99
CA ALA A 430 4.91 32.63 3.68
C ALA A 430 5.12 33.02 2.18
N ALA A 431 6.23 32.61 1.59
CA ALA A 431 6.48 32.81 0.16
C ALA A 431 5.43 32.10 -0.73
N TRP A 432 4.97 30.92 -0.35
CA TRP A 432 3.91 30.21 -1.07
C TRP A 432 2.58 30.94 -0.95
N ASN A 433 2.26 31.51 0.21
CA ASN A 433 1.08 32.32 0.40
C ASN A 433 1.08 33.55 -0.50
N ALA A 434 2.24 34.21 -0.66
CA ALA A 434 2.38 35.38 -1.53
C ALA A 434 2.11 35.06 -3.02
N PHE A 435 2.61 33.93 -3.49
CA PHE A 435 2.41 33.45 -4.87
C PHE A 435 1.09 32.65 -5.01
N GLY A 436 0.63 32.04 -3.96
CA GLY A 436 -0.55 31.18 -3.93
C GLY A 436 -1.88 31.94 -3.90
N MET A 437 -1.90 33.25 -3.75
CA MET A 437 -3.13 34.04 -3.80
C MET A 437 -3.67 34.23 -5.22
N ASP A 438 -2.83 34.01 -6.24
CA ASP A 438 -3.27 33.95 -7.63
C ASP A 438 -3.85 32.57 -7.95
N LYS A 439 -5.16 32.50 -8.20
CA LYS A 439 -5.87 31.26 -8.52
C LYS A 439 -5.39 30.56 -9.78
N GLU A 440 -4.75 31.26 -10.67
CA GLU A 440 -4.14 30.70 -11.87
C GLU A 440 -2.71 30.23 -11.65
N GLY A 441 -2.07 30.62 -10.54
CA GLY A 441 -0.73 30.23 -10.19
C GLY A 441 -0.61 28.73 -9.80
N ALA A 442 0.46 28.08 -10.26
CA ALA A 442 0.74 26.70 -9.91
C ALA A 442 0.91 26.51 -8.38
N ASP A 443 1.49 27.51 -7.72
CA ASP A 443 1.72 27.47 -6.27
C ASP A 443 0.43 27.59 -5.47
N TYR A 444 -0.54 28.36 -5.96
CA TYR A 444 -1.88 28.38 -5.37
C TYR A 444 -2.52 26.98 -5.43
N ARG A 445 -2.50 26.31 -6.57
CA ARG A 445 -3.05 24.97 -6.73
C ARG A 445 -2.37 23.94 -5.84
N ALA A 446 -1.05 24.06 -5.64
CA ALA A 446 -0.31 23.17 -4.78
C ALA A 446 -0.56 23.38 -3.28
N CYS A 447 -0.95 24.59 -2.88
CA CYS A 447 -1.09 24.96 -1.47
C CYS A 447 -2.55 25.03 -1.00
N THR A 448 -3.53 25.03 -1.90
CA THR A 448 -4.95 25.06 -1.57
C THR A 448 -5.58 23.67 -1.63
N THR A 449 -6.58 23.47 -0.77
CA THR A 449 -7.49 22.31 -0.83
C THR A 449 -8.77 22.72 -1.53
N TYR A 450 -9.24 21.89 -2.44
CA TYR A 450 -10.50 22.07 -3.15
C TYR A 450 -11.64 21.35 -2.44
#